data_f2910f4a8d2275e78b24604c1b974d62
#
_entry.id   f2910f4a8d2275e78b24604c1b974d62
#
_cell.length_a   1.000
_cell.length_b   1.000
_cell.length_c   1.000
_cell.angle_alpha   90.00
_cell.angle_beta   90.00
_cell.angle_gamma   90.00
#
_symmetry.space_group_name_H-M   'P 1'
#
loop_
_entity.id
_entity.type
_entity.pdbx_description
1 polymer ?
#
loop_
_entity_poly.entity_id
_entity_poly.type
_entity_poly.pdbx_seq_one_letter_code
_entity_poly.pdbx_strand_id
1 'polypeptide(L)'
;MSLVFAGVCSHAPGITGRARRADPAVRDAFYANLDELRVRLEAAKPDVLVVVAAEHFANFFMNNMPAYCMGLAEEYEGPIEDEDWLAIRRTSVPGNVELSRRIITYMLGEVDLSYAEEWKFDHGIMVPLNFLTPRYDLPVIPVNVNCQGPPLTTLERAYEFGRVLRRACDAQPERIALVGTGGISHWPATPDSGVINEAWDREFLDRFINNRRAELVAYTDEDTLRDAGQGGFEIRTFLTVAGATEGATGELLFYAPIPIFAVGCTVAEMTVQ
;
A
#
# COMPACT_ATOMS: atom_id res chain seq x y z
N MET A 1 2.54 22.93 -1.07
CA MET A 1 2.12 21.52 -0.96
C MET A 1 3.30 20.64 -1.29
N SER A 2 3.66 19.79 -0.37
CA SER A 2 4.79 18.87 -0.53
C SER A 2 4.34 17.46 -0.93
N LEU A 3 3.10 17.05 -0.59
CA LEU A 3 2.51 15.88 -1.23
C LEU A 3 2.16 16.23 -2.68
N VAL A 4 2.79 15.54 -3.64
CA VAL A 4 2.68 15.84 -5.07
C VAL A 4 2.04 14.72 -5.89
N PHE A 5 1.87 13.55 -5.29
CA PHE A 5 1.25 12.37 -5.91
C PHE A 5 0.66 11.47 -4.84
N ALA A 6 -0.49 10.86 -5.13
CA ALA A 6 -1.08 9.84 -4.28
C ALA A 6 -1.73 8.75 -5.14
N GLY A 7 -1.41 7.49 -4.87
CA GLY A 7 -1.98 6.36 -5.59
C GLY A 7 -2.09 5.11 -4.75
N VAL A 8 -2.75 4.10 -5.30
CA VAL A 8 -2.82 2.75 -4.72
C VAL A 8 -2.62 1.69 -5.78
N CYS A 9 -2.01 0.58 -5.42
CA CYS A 9 -1.92 -0.59 -6.29
C CYS A 9 -1.83 -1.89 -5.49
N SER A 10 -2.19 -2.99 -6.15
CA SER A 10 -2.08 -4.32 -5.56
C SER A 10 -0.63 -4.78 -5.44
N HIS A 11 -0.34 -5.58 -4.41
CA HIS A 11 1.01 -6.09 -4.10
C HIS A 11 1.12 -7.62 -4.00
N ALA A 12 0.07 -8.38 -4.34
CA ALA A 12 0.09 -9.82 -4.17
C ALA A 12 1.32 -10.48 -4.82
N PRO A 13 1.97 -11.46 -4.15
CA PRO A 13 3.21 -12.06 -4.67
C PRO A 13 3.03 -12.80 -6.01
N GLY A 14 1.78 -13.22 -6.30
CA GLY A 14 1.43 -13.82 -7.59
C GLY A 14 1.57 -12.88 -8.78
N ILE A 15 1.54 -11.57 -8.57
CA ILE A 15 1.66 -10.56 -9.65
C ILE A 15 2.98 -10.75 -10.42
N THR A 16 4.07 -11.00 -9.73
CA THR A 16 5.38 -11.28 -10.33
C THR A 16 5.67 -12.77 -10.41
N GLY A 17 5.53 -13.50 -9.30
CA GLY A 17 5.91 -14.92 -9.20
C GLY A 17 5.04 -15.89 -10.01
N ARG A 18 3.81 -15.50 -10.35
CA ARG A 18 2.89 -16.32 -11.15
C ARG A 18 2.49 -15.68 -12.46
N ALA A 19 3.19 -14.63 -12.89
CA ALA A 19 2.88 -13.84 -14.09
C ALA A 19 2.62 -14.68 -15.35
N ARG A 20 3.44 -15.72 -15.57
CA ARG A 20 3.33 -16.59 -16.75
C ARG A 20 2.10 -17.51 -16.73
N ARG A 21 1.41 -17.64 -15.60
CA ARG A 21 0.24 -18.51 -15.43
C ARG A 21 -1.09 -17.75 -15.54
N ALA A 22 -1.04 -16.42 -15.55
CA ALA A 22 -2.22 -15.59 -15.73
C ALA A 22 -2.63 -15.53 -17.21
N ASP A 23 -3.91 -15.23 -17.45
CA ASP A 23 -4.39 -14.87 -18.78
C ASP A 23 -3.57 -13.67 -19.29
N PRO A 24 -2.90 -13.78 -20.46
CA PRO A 24 -2.03 -12.74 -20.96
C PRO A 24 -2.75 -11.41 -21.18
N ALA A 25 -3.99 -11.42 -21.66
CA ALA A 25 -4.72 -10.19 -21.97
C ALA A 25 -5.02 -9.38 -20.70
N VAL A 26 -5.48 -10.06 -19.65
CA VAL A 26 -5.81 -9.41 -18.36
C VAL A 26 -4.53 -8.97 -17.63
N ARG A 27 -3.50 -9.84 -17.61
CA ARG A 27 -2.20 -9.51 -17.02
C ARG A 27 -1.56 -8.29 -17.70
N ASP A 28 -1.50 -8.29 -19.02
CA ASP A 28 -0.83 -7.22 -19.77
C ASP A 28 -1.58 -5.91 -19.65
N ALA A 29 -2.92 -5.94 -19.57
CA ALA A 29 -3.73 -4.77 -19.26
C ALA A 29 -3.45 -4.25 -17.83
N PHE A 30 -3.32 -5.13 -16.84
CA PHE A 30 -2.95 -4.75 -15.48
C PHE A 30 -1.56 -4.09 -15.43
N TYR A 31 -0.56 -4.70 -16.08
CA TYR A 31 0.80 -4.16 -16.13
C TYR A 31 0.88 -2.82 -16.85
N ALA A 32 0.13 -2.65 -17.95
CA ALA A 32 0.04 -1.37 -18.65
C ALA A 32 -0.51 -0.25 -17.75
N ASN A 33 -1.45 -0.56 -16.85
CA ASN A 33 -1.97 0.42 -15.90
C ASN A 33 -1.03 0.68 -14.72
N LEU A 34 -0.20 -0.30 -14.31
CA LEU A 34 0.91 -0.05 -13.39
C LEU A 34 1.97 0.86 -14.02
N ASP A 35 2.28 0.66 -15.32
CA ASP A 35 3.17 1.54 -16.08
C ASP A 35 2.59 2.96 -16.23
N GLU A 36 1.28 3.10 -16.44
CA GLU A 36 0.60 4.41 -16.46
C GLU A 36 0.72 5.10 -15.10
N LEU A 37 0.49 4.38 -13.99
CA LEU A 37 0.66 4.93 -12.64
C LEU A 37 2.12 5.38 -12.41
N ARG A 38 3.10 4.61 -12.91
CA ARG A 38 4.52 4.99 -12.86
C ARG A 38 4.79 6.27 -13.64
N VAL A 39 4.26 6.40 -14.85
CA VAL A 39 4.42 7.61 -15.68
C VAL A 39 3.88 8.85 -14.96
N ARG A 40 2.73 8.73 -14.31
CA ARG A 40 2.13 9.81 -13.51
C ARG A 40 2.97 10.15 -12.27
N LEU A 41 3.48 9.12 -11.57
CA LEU A 41 4.41 9.28 -10.45
C LEU A 41 5.69 10.01 -10.88
N GLU A 42 6.32 9.60 -11.99
CA GLU A 42 7.53 10.24 -12.54
C GLU A 42 7.25 11.68 -12.96
N ALA A 43 6.09 11.95 -13.56
CA ALA A 43 5.67 13.30 -13.95
C ALA A 43 5.51 14.26 -12.75
N ALA A 44 5.13 13.71 -11.59
CA ALA A 44 5.05 14.47 -10.34
C ALA A 44 6.44 14.82 -9.77
N LYS A 45 7.54 14.22 -10.26
CA LYS A 45 8.93 14.47 -9.85
C LYS A 45 9.12 14.48 -8.33
N PRO A 46 8.78 13.41 -7.63
CA PRO A 46 9.00 13.33 -6.19
C PRO A 46 10.48 13.19 -5.84
N ASP A 47 10.85 13.69 -4.68
CA ASP A 47 12.19 13.49 -4.07
C ASP A 47 12.20 12.19 -3.25
N VAL A 48 11.02 11.72 -2.82
CA VAL A 48 10.86 10.53 -1.98
C VAL A 48 9.48 9.90 -2.18
N LEU A 49 9.41 8.58 -2.01
CA LEU A 49 8.17 7.80 -2.06
C LEU A 49 7.84 7.26 -0.66
N VAL A 50 6.73 7.66 -0.08
CA VAL A 50 6.15 7.03 1.11
C VAL A 50 5.29 5.85 0.66
N VAL A 51 5.62 4.64 1.10
CA VAL A 51 4.87 3.41 0.78
C VAL A 51 4.14 2.93 2.02
N VAL A 52 2.81 2.96 1.99
CA VAL A 52 1.95 2.43 3.05
C VAL A 52 1.54 1.01 2.68
N ALA A 53 2.02 0.04 3.43
CA ALA A 53 1.81 -1.38 3.14
C ALA A 53 1.40 -2.15 4.40
N ALA A 54 0.72 -3.29 4.19
CA ALA A 54 0.71 -4.35 5.18
C ALA A 54 2.05 -5.08 5.13
N GLU A 55 2.55 -5.49 6.27
CA GLU A 55 3.76 -6.30 6.39
C GLU A 55 3.37 -7.76 6.69
N HIS A 56 4.05 -8.71 6.04
CA HIS A 56 3.62 -10.12 6.05
C HIS A 56 4.53 -10.98 6.93
N PHE A 57 4.68 -10.60 8.19
CA PHE A 57 5.53 -11.29 9.18
C PHE A 57 7.01 -11.37 8.78
N ALA A 58 7.51 -10.37 8.04
CA ALA A 58 8.92 -10.25 7.70
C ALA A 58 9.73 -9.60 8.83
N ASN A 59 9.16 -8.59 9.49
CA ASN A 59 9.81 -7.82 10.57
C ASN A 59 8.98 -7.81 11.86
N PHE A 60 7.64 -7.81 11.76
CA PHE A 60 6.74 -7.71 12.91
C PHE A 60 5.93 -8.99 13.06
N PHE A 61 5.81 -9.46 14.30
CA PHE A 61 5.13 -10.71 14.63
C PHE A 61 4.11 -10.49 15.74
N MET A 62 3.18 -11.42 15.91
CA MET A 62 2.09 -11.29 16.90
C MET A 62 2.57 -11.14 18.36
N ASN A 63 3.85 -11.40 18.63
CA ASN A 63 4.45 -11.14 19.95
C ASN A 63 4.75 -9.65 20.18
N ASN A 64 4.84 -8.84 19.12
CA ASN A 64 5.03 -7.39 19.16
C ASN A 64 4.62 -6.75 17.82
N MET A 65 3.31 -6.70 17.56
CA MET A 65 2.76 -6.15 16.32
C MET A 65 2.33 -4.69 16.54
N PRO A 66 3.05 -3.70 15.96
CA PRO A 66 2.64 -2.31 16.06
C PRO A 66 1.41 -2.03 15.19
N ALA A 67 0.50 -1.18 15.67
CA ALA A 67 -0.62 -0.70 14.87
C ALA A 67 -0.15 0.06 13.63
N TYR A 68 0.87 0.90 13.83
CA TYR A 68 1.60 1.64 12.79
C TYR A 68 3.09 1.63 13.09
N CYS A 69 3.92 1.48 12.06
CA CYS A 69 5.35 1.64 12.17
C CYS A 69 5.90 2.36 10.93
N MET A 70 6.86 3.26 11.12
CA MET A 70 7.54 3.95 10.03
C MET A 70 9.03 3.60 10.01
N GLY A 71 9.59 3.40 8.83
CA GLY A 71 11.01 3.11 8.68
C GLY A 71 11.88 4.34 8.90
N LEU A 72 13.05 4.13 9.52
CA LEU A 72 14.04 5.14 9.87
C LEU A 72 15.45 4.63 9.54
N ALA A 73 15.68 4.24 8.29
CA ALA A 73 16.96 3.71 7.82
C ALA A 73 17.46 4.44 6.56
N GLU A 74 18.77 4.43 6.35
CA GLU A 74 19.41 4.97 5.13
C GLU A 74 19.17 4.08 3.92
N GLU A 75 18.92 2.78 4.17
CA GLU A 75 18.82 1.77 3.14
C GLU A 75 17.95 0.61 3.64
N TYR A 76 17.20 0.01 2.73
CA TYR A 76 16.37 -1.16 2.97
C TYR A 76 16.73 -2.27 1.98
N GLU A 77 16.78 -3.49 2.45
CA GLU A 77 17.07 -4.66 1.61
C GLU A 77 15.77 -5.46 1.38
N GLY A 78 15.55 -5.92 0.14
CA GLY A 78 14.42 -6.79 -0.22
C GLY A 78 14.55 -7.38 -1.62
N PRO A 79 13.68 -8.34 -1.97
CA PRO A 79 12.70 -8.98 -1.11
C PRO A 79 13.32 -9.92 -0.07
N ILE A 80 12.61 -10.12 1.06
CA ILE A 80 12.97 -11.16 2.04
C ILE A 80 12.64 -12.55 1.51
N GLU A 81 11.65 -12.66 0.67
CA GLU A 81 11.22 -13.91 0.05
C GLU A 81 12.28 -14.46 -0.93
N ASP A 82 12.11 -15.71 -1.28
CA ASP A 82 12.92 -16.37 -2.30
C ASP A 82 12.75 -15.66 -3.66
N GLU A 83 13.88 -15.36 -4.32
CA GLU A 83 13.92 -14.61 -5.57
C GLU A 83 13.25 -15.33 -6.72
N ASP A 84 13.37 -16.66 -6.78
CA ASP A 84 12.73 -17.46 -7.84
C ASP A 84 11.21 -17.55 -7.63
N TRP A 85 10.78 -17.60 -6.34
CA TRP A 85 9.37 -17.64 -6.00
C TRP A 85 8.66 -16.32 -6.30
N LEU A 86 9.29 -15.19 -5.93
CA LEU A 86 8.71 -13.85 -6.16
C LEU A 86 9.01 -13.32 -7.57
N ALA A 87 10.02 -13.87 -8.25
CA ALA A 87 10.57 -13.39 -9.54
C ALA A 87 11.06 -11.92 -9.46
N ILE A 88 11.57 -11.51 -8.31
CA ILE A 88 12.23 -10.22 -8.05
C ILE A 88 13.59 -10.50 -7.43
N ARG A 89 14.64 -9.90 -7.96
CA ARG A 89 16.00 -10.02 -7.39
C ARG A 89 16.13 -9.18 -6.14
N ARG A 90 16.82 -9.73 -5.14
CA ARG A 90 17.18 -8.99 -3.94
C ARG A 90 18.04 -7.80 -4.31
N THR A 91 17.64 -6.65 -3.79
CA THR A 91 18.32 -5.39 -4.05
C THR A 91 18.23 -4.47 -2.84
N SER A 92 19.05 -3.45 -2.86
CA SER A 92 19.00 -2.37 -1.91
C SER A 92 18.15 -1.22 -2.46
N VAL A 93 17.34 -0.63 -1.60
CA VAL A 93 16.49 0.53 -1.89
C VAL A 93 16.91 1.65 -0.94
N PRO A 94 17.28 2.84 -1.43
CA PRO A 94 17.65 3.94 -0.56
C PRO A 94 16.47 4.38 0.31
N GLY A 95 16.75 4.73 1.56
CA GLY A 95 15.83 5.39 2.47
C GLY A 95 16.13 6.90 2.56
N ASN A 96 15.47 7.58 3.49
CA ASN A 96 15.74 8.99 3.80
C ASN A 96 15.54 9.24 5.31
N VAL A 97 16.57 8.97 6.11
CA VAL A 97 16.52 9.05 7.57
C VAL A 97 16.13 10.43 8.06
N GLU A 98 16.69 11.48 7.48
CA GLU A 98 16.44 12.85 7.93
C GLU A 98 14.98 13.27 7.70
N LEU A 99 14.42 12.96 6.55
CA LEU A 99 13.01 13.21 6.27
C LEU A 99 12.10 12.31 7.10
N SER A 100 12.42 11.00 7.21
CA SER A 100 11.67 10.07 8.08
C SER A 100 11.60 10.60 9.51
N ARG A 101 12.73 11.03 10.08
CA ARG A 101 12.81 11.57 11.44
C ARG A 101 11.92 12.80 11.63
N ARG A 102 11.92 13.72 10.68
CA ARG A 102 11.07 14.92 10.73
C ARG A 102 9.57 14.57 10.65
N ILE A 103 9.21 13.66 9.74
CA ILE A 103 7.82 13.19 9.60
C ILE A 103 7.36 12.46 10.88
N ILE A 104 8.16 11.52 11.39
CA ILE A 104 7.86 10.78 12.64
C ILE A 104 7.70 11.76 13.81
N THR A 105 8.63 12.73 13.96
CA THR A 105 8.56 13.72 15.04
C THR A 105 7.28 14.54 14.97
N TYR A 106 6.85 14.96 13.78
CA TYR A 106 5.60 15.67 13.58
C TYR A 106 4.40 14.78 13.98
N MET A 107 4.37 13.54 13.45
CA MET A 107 3.24 12.62 13.66
C MET A 107 3.06 12.22 15.11
N LEU A 108 4.15 12.03 15.87
CA LEU A 108 4.11 11.70 17.30
C LEU A 108 3.45 12.79 18.18
N GLY A 109 3.27 13.98 17.65
CA GLY A 109 2.46 15.03 18.31
C GLY A 109 0.95 14.80 18.22
N GLU A 110 0.48 13.89 17.34
CA GLU A 110 -0.94 13.67 17.07
C GLU A 110 -1.37 12.18 17.10
N VAL A 111 -0.47 11.27 16.80
CA VAL A 111 -0.74 9.81 16.75
C VAL A 111 0.42 9.03 17.35
N ASP A 112 0.09 7.92 18.01
CA ASP A 112 1.11 6.96 18.45
C ASP A 112 1.50 6.08 17.28
N LEU A 113 2.80 6.08 16.96
CA LEU A 113 3.40 5.15 15.99
C LEU A 113 4.76 4.66 16.46
N SER A 114 5.10 3.45 16.05
CA SER A 114 6.45 2.89 16.21
C SER A 114 7.33 3.36 15.07
N TYR A 115 8.64 3.26 15.24
CA TYR A 115 9.62 3.38 14.16
C TYR A 115 10.66 2.28 14.25
N ALA A 116 11.28 1.94 13.12
CA ALA A 116 12.26 0.89 13.03
C ALA A 116 13.46 1.33 12.18
N GLU A 117 14.67 1.19 12.75
CA GLU A 117 15.93 1.46 12.05
C GLU A 117 16.40 0.25 11.22
N GLU A 118 15.88 -0.94 11.52
CA GLU A 118 16.08 -2.16 10.73
C GLU A 118 14.74 -2.62 10.14
N TRP A 119 14.68 -2.71 8.83
CA TRP A 119 13.49 -3.14 8.11
C TRP A 119 13.87 -3.84 6.80
N LYS A 120 13.40 -5.06 6.63
CA LYS A 120 13.55 -5.80 5.37
C LYS A 120 12.25 -5.74 4.60
N PHE A 121 12.34 -5.41 3.32
CA PHE A 121 11.15 -5.33 2.46
C PHE A 121 10.68 -6.71 2.05
N ASP A 122 9.39 -6.96 2.20
CA ASP A 122 8.67 -8.09 1.67
C ASP A 122 7.96 -7.75 0.35
N HIS A 123 7.18 -8.70 -0.17
CA HIS A 123 6.41 -8.50 -1.40
C HIS A 123 5.45 -7.31 -1.32
N GLY A 124 4.94 -6.96 -0.13
CA GLY A 124 4.04 -5.83 0.08
C GLY A 124 4.62 -4.50 -0.39
N ILE A 125 5.93 -4.37 -0.35
CA ILE A 125 6.68 -3.20 -0.83
C ILE A 125 7.38 -3.52 -2.16
N MET A 126 8.07 -4.65 -2.27
CA MET A 126 8.92 -4.93 -3.43
C MET A 126 8.14 -5.18 -4.73
N VAL A 127 6.95 -5.77 -4.67
CA VAL A 127 6.12 -5.94 -5.88
C VAL A 127 5.70 -4.59 -6.47
N PRO A 128 5.12 -3.64 -5.71
CA PRO A 128 4.86 -2.30 -6.23
C PRO A 128 6.10 -1.56 -6.74
N LEU A 129 7.21 -1.59 -5.99
CA LEU A 129 8.44 -0.91 -6.41
C LEU A 129 9.00 -1.46 -7.72
N ASN A 130 8.87 -2.78 -7.96
CA ASN A 130 9.32 -3.40 -9.22
C ASN A 130 8.63 -2.81 -10.46
N PHE A 131 7.42 -2.25 -10.31
CA PHE A 131 6.70 -1.59 -11.41
C PHE A 131 6.83 -0.07 -11.35
N LEU A 132 6.72 0.54 -10.17
CA LEU A 132 6.64 1.99 -10.01
C LEU A 132 8.02 2.66 -9.98
N THR A 133 9.04 1.98 -9.45
CA THR A 133 10.42 2.48 -9.36
C THR A 133 11.42 1.39 -9.75
N PRO A 134 11.36 0.87 -11.00
CA PRO A 134 12.13 -0.31 -11.41
C PRO A 134 13.66 -0.14 -11.37
N ARG A 135 14.16 1.09 -11.23
CA ARG A 135 15.59 1.35 -11.00
C ARG A 135 15.97 1.32 -9.51
N TYR A 136 14.97 1.31 -8.61
CA TYR A 136 15.16 1.37 -7.15
C TYR A 136 16.05 2.54 -6.68
N ASP A 137 16.02 3.67 -7.41
CA ASP A 137 16.84 4.85 -7.17
C ASP A 137 16.11 6.01 -6.47
N LEU A 138 14.77 5.94 -6.35
CA LEU A 138 13.98 6.88 -5.59
C LEU A 138 13.97 6.46 -4.11
N PRO A 139 14.37 7.32 -3.17
CA PRO A 139 14.31 6.99 -1.74
C PRO A 139 12.91 6.63 -1.27
N VAL A 140 12.81 5.61 -0.41
CA VAL A 140 11.55 5.08 0.12
C VAL A 140 11.47 5.28 1.63
N ILE A 141 10.31 5.72 2.10
CA ILE A 141 9.94 5.69 3.53
C ILE A 141 8.81 4.68 3.68
N PRO A 142 9.07 3.48 4.24
CA PRO A 142 8.02 2.49 4.46
C PRO A 142 7.16 2.86 5.66
N VAL A 143 5.87 2.61 5.54
CA VAL A 143 4.88 2.74 6.60
C VAL A 143 4.09 1.44 6.68
N ASN A 144 4.22 0.72 7.79
CA ASN A 144 3.38 -0.43 8.09
C ASN A 144 2.08 -0.01 8.74
N VAL A 145 0.99 -0.61 8.29
CA VAL A 145 -0.31 -0.63 8.97
C VAL A 145 -0.63 -2.09 9.26
N ASN A 146 -0.88 -2.44 10.53
CA ASN A 146 -1.26 -3.82 10.86
C ASN A 146 -2.57 -4.21 10.16
N CYS A 147 -2.47 -5.15 9.23
CA CYS A 147 -3.58 -5.79 8.52
C CYS A 147 -3.58 -7.32 8.70
N GLN A 148 -2.68 -7.87 9.53
CA GLN A 148 -2.47 -9.32 9.62
C GLN A 148 -3.53 -10.04 10.45
N GLY A 149 -4.10 -9.38 11.44
CA GLY A 149 -5.16 -9.97 12.25
C GLY A 149 -5.46 -9.18 13.52
N PRO A 150 -6.65 -9.40 14.09
CA PRO A 150 -7.06 -8.72 15.32
C PRO A 150 -6.10 -8.95 16.50
N PRO A 151 -5.92 -7.92 17.37
CA PRO A 151 -6.61 -6.63 17.32
C PRO A 151 -6.06 -5.69 16.24
N LEU A 152 -6.96 -5.11 15.44
CA LEU A 152 -6.64 -4.18 14.36
C LEU A 152 -6.99 -2.75 14.74
N THR A 153 -6.30 -1.78 14.15
CA THR A 153 -6.76 -0.38 14.20
C THR A 153 -8.07 -0.25 13.43
N THR A 154 -8.98 0.60 13.91
CA THR A 154 -10.25 0.84 13.21
C THR A 154 -10.00 1.54 11.86
N LEU A 155 -10.93 1.40 10.92
CA LEU A 155 -10.84 2.08 9.62
C LEU A 155 -10.86 3.61 9.77
N GLU A 156 -11.63 4.14 10.74
CA GLU A 156 -11.60 5.55 11.11
C GLU A 156 -10.18 5.98 11.53
N ARG A 157 -9.50 5.19 12.35
CA ARG A 157 -8.13 5.48 12.80
C ARG A 157 -7.13 5.39 11.63
N ALA A 158 -7.31 4.48 10.69
CA ALA A 158 -6.47 4.40 9.50
C ALA A 158 -6.65 5.63 8.59
N TYR A 159 -7.89 6.10 8.45
CA TYR A 159 -8.19 7.34 7.72
C TYR A 159 -7.58 8.57 8.42
N GLU A 160 -7.76 8.72 9.73
CA GLU A 160 -7.15 9.80 10.52
C GLU A 160 -5.63 9.77 10.49
N PHE A 161 -5.02 8.57 10.52
CA PHE A 161 -3.58 8.42 10.34
C PHE A 161 -3.11 9.02 9.00
N GLY A 162 -3.86 8.77 7.92
CA GLY A 162 -3.61 9.37 6.61
C GLY A 162 -3.67 10.90 6.63
N ARG A 163 -4.66 11.49 7.33
CA ARG A 163 -4.77 12.95 7.51
C ARG A 163 -3.56 13.54 8.23
N VAL A 164 -3.11 12.87 9.30
CA VAL A 164 -1.91 13.30 10.04
C VAL A 164 -0.67 13.17 9.16
N LEU A 165 -0.52 12.05 8.45
CA LEU A 165 0.58 11.83 7.50
C LEU A 165 0.62 12.93 6.42
N ARG A 166 -0.54 13.33 5.87
CA ARG A 166 -0.63 14.44 4.92
C ARG A 166 -0.07 15.73 5.51
N ARG A 167 -0.51 16.12 6.71
CA ARG A 167 0.00 17.34 7.36
C ARG A 167 1.48 17.26 7.65
N ALA A 168 1.97 16.09 8.07
CA ALA A 168 3.38 15.86 8.31
C ALA A 168 4.22 15.99 7.02
N CYS A 169 3.71 15.47 5.89
CA CYS A 169 4.33 15.64 4.57
C CYS A 169 4.33 17.10 4.12
N ASP A 170 3.19 17.78 4.24
CA ASP A 170 3.06 19.19 3.81
C ASP A 170 3.91 20.17 4.64
N ALA A 171 4.34 19.77 5.82
CA ALA A 171 5.29 20.52 6.65
C ALA A 171 6.75 20.37 6.18
N GLN A 172 7.04 19.55 5.17
CA GLN A 172 8.39 19.33 4.66
C GLN A 172 8.64 20.14 3.37
N PRO A 173 9.88 20.46 3.05
CA PRO A 173 10.23 21.12 1.78
C PRO A 173 10.30 20.17 0.58
N GLU A 174 10.51 18.87 0.83
CA GLU A 174 10.66 17.84 -0.20
C GLU A 174 9.32 17.56 -0.91
N ARG A 175 9.41 17.16 -2.17
CA ARG A 175 8.28 16.69 -2.97
C ARG A 175 8.03 15.21 -2.64
N ILE A 176 6.93 14.92 -2.00
CA ILE A 176 6.62 13.59 -1.47
C ILE A 176 5.53 12.93 -2.31
N ALA A 177 5.78 11.72 -2.79
CA ALA A 177 4.76 10.84 -3.32
C ALA A 177 4.27 9.87 -2.26
N LEU A 178 2.99 9.49 -2.30
CA LEU A 178 2.36 8.53 -1.41
C LEU A 178 1.75 7.39 -2.22
N VAL A 179 2.07 6.15 -1.89
CA VAL A 179 1.42 4.97 -2.48
C VAL A 179 0.98 4.03 -1.37
N GLY A 180 -0.31 3.71 -1.36
CA GLY A 180 -0.86 2.63 -0.56
C GLY A 180 -0.81 1.32 -1.36
N THR A 181 -0.38 0.25 -0.73
CA THR A 181 -0.31 -1.05 -1.39
C THR A 181 -1.09 -2.11 -0.62
N GLY A 182 -1.84 -2.96 -1.33
CA GLY A 182 -2.64 -3.99 -0.69
C GLY A 182 -3.52 -4.74 -1.67
N GLY A 183 -4.12 -5.80 -1.17
CA GLY A 183 -5.24 -6.45 -1.84
C GLY A 183 -6.58 -5.86 -1.38
N ILE A 184 -7.65 -6.14 -2.14
CA ILE A 184 -9.01 -5.89 -1.68
C ILE A 184 -9.56 -7.23 -1.17
N SER A 185 -10.55 -7.84 -1.80
CA SER A 185 -10.98 -9.15 -1.34
C SER A 185 -9.98 -10.23 -1.70
N HIS A 186 -9.53 -11.00 -0.71
CA HIS A 186 -8.71 -12.19 -0.90
C HIS A 186 -8.56 -13.02 0.38
N TRP A 187 -8.28 -14.30 0.20
CA TRP A 187 -8.14 -15.30 1.28
C TRP A 187 -6.76 -15.97 1.22
N PRO A 188 -5.67 -15.24 1.56
CA PRO A 188 -4.31 -15.78 1.45
C PRO A 188 -4.09 -16.95 2.42
N ALA A 189 -3.35 -17.97 1.95
CA ALA A 189 -2.97 -19.14 2.73
C ALA A 189 -4.15 -19.96 3.32
N THR A 190 -5.33 -19.89 2.69
CA THR A 190 -6.50 -20.70 3.04
C THR A 190 -6.92 -21.59 1.88
N PRO A 191 -7.82 -22.56 2.09
CA PRO A 191 -8.42 -23.33 1.00
C PRO A 191 -9.14 -22.46 -0.05
N ASP A 192 -9.61 -21.28 0.36
CA ASP A 192 -10.30 -20.31 -0.51
C ASP A 192 -9.34 -19.39 -1.27
N SER A 193 -8.03 -19.66 -1.25
CA SER A 193 -7.06 -18.87 -1.98
C SER A 193 -7.38 -18.82 -3.47
N GLY A 194 -7.57 -17.62 -4.01
CA GLY A 194 -8.03 -17.38 -5.38
C GLY A 194 -9.51 -17.05 -5.52
N VAL A 195 -10.30 -17.17 -4.45
CA VAL A 195 -11.64 -16.58 -4.38
C VAL A 195 -11.50 -15.07 -4.31
N ILE A 196 -12.36 -14.36 -5.06
CA ILE A 196 -12.40 -12.90 -5.13
C ILE A 196 -13.86 -12.48 -5.15
N ASN A 197 -14.24 -11.55 -4.28
CA ASN A 197 -15.58 -10.98 -4.25
C ASN A 197 -15.62 -9.69 -5.08
N GLU A 198 -15.75 -9.84 -6.40
CA GLU A 198 -15.74 -8.73 -7.35
C GLU A 198 -16.79 -7.66 -7.02
N ALA A 199 -17.98 -8.04 -6.57
CA ALA A 199 -19.05 -7.10 -6.24
C ALA A 199 -18.64 -6.21 -5.06
N TRP A 200 -18.09 -6.79 -4.02
CA TRP A 200 -17.60 -6.07 -2.85
C TRP A 200 -16.41 -5.17 -3.20
N ASP A 201 -15.47 -5.66 -4.01
CA ASP A 201 -14.30 -4.91 -4.46
C ASP A 201 -14.70 -3.66 -5.23
N ARG A 202 -15.65 -3.80 -6.17
CA ARG A 202 -16.14 -2.66 -6.97
C ARG A 202 -16.90 -1.63 -6.14
N GLU A 203 -17.68 -2.07 -5.16
CA GLU A 203 -18.35 -1.18 -4.22
C GLU A 203 -17.35 -0.41 -3.36
N PHE A 204 -16.34 -1.12 -2.80
CA PHE A 204 -15.27 -0.48 -2.05
C PHE A 204 -14.51 0.54 -2.90
N LEU A 205 -14.12 0.18 -4.13
CA LEU A 205 -13.39 1.07 -5.02
C LEU A 205 -14.19 2.31 -5.43
N ASP A 206 -15.50 2.18 -5.68
CA ASP A 206 -16.36 3.34 -5.94
C ASP A 206 -16.40 4.30 -4.74
N ARG A 207 -16.48 3.76 -3.53
CA ARG A 207 -16.40 4.58 -2.30
C ARG A 207 -15.02 5.21 -2.13
N PHE A 208 -13.95 4.47 -2.44
CA PHE A 208 -12.57 4.93 -2.31
C PHE A 208 -12.25 6.07 -3.28
N ILE A 209 -12.49 5.92 -4.59
CA ILE A 209 -12.17 6.95 -5.58
C ILE A 209 -13.02 8.22 -5.42
N ASN A 210 -14.23 8.10 -4.84
CA ASN A 210 -15.07 9.24 -4.49
C ASN A 210 -14.81 9.78 -3.08
N ASN A 211 -13.86 9.22 -2.37
CA ASN A 211 -13.47 9.55 -0.99
C ASN A 211 -14.68 9.70 -0.06
N ARG A 212 -15.61 8.74 -0.12
CA ARG A 212 -16.82 8.73 0.71
C ARG A 212 -16.50 8.27 2.12
N ARG A 213 -15.82 9.13 2.90
CA ARG A 213 -15.31 8.81 4.23
C ARG A 213 -16.31 8.05 5.09
N ALA A 214 -17.54 8.57 5.24
CA ALA A 214 -18.55 7.99 6.12
C ALA A 214 -18.88 6.53 5.75
N GLU A 215 -18.86 6.18 4.44
CA GLU A 215 -19.11 4.83 3.98
C GLU A 215 -17.86 3.95 4.08
N LEU A 216 -16.67 4.51 3.83
CA LEU A 216 -15.40 3.78 3.94
C LEU A 216 -15.10 3.34 5.38
N VAL A 217 -15.37 4.19 6.37
CA VAL A 217 -15.09 3.89 7.78
C VAL A 217 -16.20 3.06 8.46
N ALA A 218 -17.32 2.86 7.76
CA ALA A 218 -18.45 2.07 8.27
C ALA A 218 -18.26 0.55 8.12
N TYR A 219 -17.31 0.08 7.31
CA TYR A 219 -17.00 -1.35 7.25
C TYR A 219 -16.53 -1.85 8.62
N THR A 220 -17.08 -2.98 9.07
CA THR A 220 -16.61 -3.64 10.28
C THR A 220 -15.56 -4.70 9.94
N ASP A 221 -14.73 -5.08 10.91
CA ASP A 221 -13.77 -6.17 10.72
C ASP A 221 -14.49 -7.52 10.49
N GLU A 222 -15.66 -7.71 11.13
CA GLU A 222 -16.47 -8.91 10.95
C GLU A 222 -17.04 -9.02 9.53
N ASP A 223 -17.62 -7.95 9.02
CA ASP A 223 -18.15 -7.90 7.64
C ASP A 223 -17.01 -8.04 6.62
N THR A 224 -15.89 -7.34 6.85
CA THR A 224 -14.71 -7.43 5.96
C THR A 224 -14.17 -8.86 5.93
N LEU A 225 -14.04 -9.53 7.08
CA LEU A 225 -13.57 -10.92 7.13
C LEU A 225 -14.53 -11.87 6.40
N ARG A 226 -15.84 -11.70 6.59
CA ARG A 226 -16.86 -12.54 5.94
C ARG A 226 -16.90 -12.36 4.43
N ASP A 227 -16.87 -11.11 3.96
CA ASP A 227 -17.18 -10.75 2.57
C ASP A 227 -15.93 -10.54 1.70
N ALA A 228 -14.79 -10.20 2.32
CA ALA A 228 -13.53 -9.93 1.63
C ALA A 228 -12.34 -10.80 2.11
N GLY A 229 -12.55 -11.64 3.10
CA GLY A 229 -11.49 -12.48 3.67
C GLY A 229 -10.55 -11.72 4.60
N GLN A 230 -9.61 -12.46 5.21
CA GLN A 230 -8.62 -11.83 6.08
C GLN A 230 -7.67 -10.87 5.33
N GLY A 231 -7.41 -11.13 4.06
CA GLY A 231 -6.64 -10.22 3.21
C GLY A 231 -7.36 -8.89 2.98
N GLY A 232 -8.70 -8.87 3.01
CA GLY A 232 -9.50 -7.65 2.92
C GLY A 232 -9.19 -6.62 4.02
N PHE A 233 -8.54 -7.00 5.11
CA PHE A 233 -8.08 -6.06 6.14
C PHE A 233 -7.07 -5.04 5.61
N GLU A 234 -6.43 -5.31 4.48
CA GLU A 234 -5.48 -4.40 3.80
C GLU A 234 -6.13 -3.13 3.25
N ILE A 235 -7.47 -3.04 3.18
CA ILE A 235 -8.15 -1.78 2.87
C ILE A 235 -7.71 -0.62 3.79
N ARG A 236 -7.10 -0.90 4.94
CA ARG A 236 -6.52 0.11 5.84
C ARG A 236 -5.42 0.93 5.19
N THR A 237 -4.63 0.35 4.29
CA THR A 237 -3.63 1.08 3.52
C THR A 237 -4.28 2.04 2.51
N PHE A 238 -5.38 1.62 1.88
CA PHE A 238 -6.20 2.46 1.00
C PHE A 238 -6.85 3.61 1.80
N LEU A 239 -7.39 3.33 2.99
CA LEU A 239 -7.98 4.36 3.85
C LEU A 239 -6.94 5.38 4.33
N THR A 240 -5.69 4.95 4.53
CA THR A 240 -4.59 5.88 4.83
C THR A 240 -4.37 6.85 3.65
N VAL A 241 -4.38 6.36 2.41
CA VAL A 241 -4.29 7.23 1.22
C VAL A 241 -5.53 8.12 1.09
N ALA A 242 -6.74 7.57 1.30
CA ALA A 242 -7.98 8.35 1.27
C ALA A 242 -7.97 9.50 2.30
N GLY A 243 -7.46 9.24 3.52
CA GLY A 243 -7.28 10.26 4.55
C GLY A 243 -6.25 11.33 4.16
N ALA A 244 -5.14 10.94 3.53
CA ALA A 244 -4.12 11.86 3.04
C ALA A 244 -4.62 12.73 1.86
N THR A 245 -5.67 12.30 1.19
CA THR A 245 -6.31 13.01 0.07
C THR A 245 -7.76 13.41 0.40
N GLU A 246 -8.06 13.67 1.68
CA GLU A 246 -9.41 14.03 2.14
C GLU A 246 -10.01 15.17 1.29
N GLY A 247 -11.26 14.99 0.88
CA GLY A 247 -11.98 15.97 0.05
C GLY A 247 -11.66 15.93 -1.44
N ALA A 248 -10.69 15.12 -1.87
CA ALA A 248 -10.39 14.90 -3.29
C ALA A 248 -11.08 13.63 -3.80
N THR A 249 -11.24 13.54 -5.11
CA THR A 249 -11.65 12.31 -5.81
C THR A 249 -10.44 11.70 -6.53
N GLY A 250 -10.60 10.46 -6.99
CA GLY A 250 -9.56 9.76 -7.75
C GLY A 250 -10.08 9.20 -9.06
N GLU A 251 -9.19 8.50 -9.74
CA GLU A 251 -9.43 7.76 -10.97
C GLU A 251 -9.07 6.29 -10.76
N LEU A 252 -10.00 5.38 -11.02
CA LEU A 252 -9.73 3.95 -11.09
C LEU A 252 -9.13 3.65 -12.47
N LEU A 253 -7.82 3.39 -12.52
CA LEU A 253 -7.12 3.07 -13.77
C LEU A 253 -7.37 1.62 -14.18
N PHE A 254 -7.41 0.72 -13.20
CA PHE A 254 -7.63 -0.71 -13.45
C PHE A 254 -8.27 -1.41 -12.26
N TYR A 255 -9.16 -2.33 -12.58
CA TYR A 255 -9.61 -3.39 -11.67
C TYR A 255 -9.99 -4.65 -12.46
N ALA A 256 -9.44 -5.78 -12.06
CA ALA A 256 -9.91 -7.10 -12.48
C ALA A 256 -9.65 -8.16 -11.40
N PRO A 257 -10.58 -9.13 -11.22
CA PRO A 257 -10.28 -10.31 -10.44
C PRO A 257 -9.25 -11.17 -11.20
N ILE A 258 -8.11 -11.49 -10.57
CA ILE A 258 -7.09 -12.37 -11.16
C ILE A 258 -6.82 -13.52 -10.20
N PRO A 259 -7.60 -14.62 -10.25
CA PRO A 259 -7.53 -15.72 -9.28
C PRO A 259 -6.16 -16.35 -9.15
N ILE A 260 -5.36 -16.39 -10.22
CA ILE A 260 -4.00 -16.94 -10.15
C ILE A 260 -3.04 -16.04 -9.34
N PHE A 261 -3.32 -14.74 -9.25
CA PHE A 261 -2.63 -13.80 -8.35
C PHE A 261 -3.24 -13.81 -6.95
N ALA A 262 -4.40 -14.46 -6.82
CA ALA A 262 -5.18 -14.61 -5.60
C ALA A 262 -5.72 -13.30 -5.02
N VAL A 263 -6.00 -12.30 -5.86
CA VAL A 263 -6.48 -10.97 -5.43
C VAL A 263 -7.26 -10.27 -6.54
N GLY A 264 -8.19 -9.39 -6.15
CA GLY A 264 -8.73 -8.35 -7.03
C GLY A 264 -7.64 -7.31 -7.31
N CYS A 265 -7.03 -7.39 -8.52
CA CYS A 265 -5.94 -6.50 -8.90
C CYS A 265 -6.45 -5.10 -9.19
N THR A 266 -5.86 -4.12 -8.53
CA THR A 266 -6.29 -2.71 -8.55
C THR A 266 -5.12 -1.78 -8.84
N VAL A 267 -5.39 -0.72 -9.61
CA VAL A 267 -4.53 0.46 -9.78
C VAL A 267 -5.43 1.68 -9.77
N ALA A 268 -5.15 2.66 -8.91
CA ALA A 268 -5.88 3.92 -8.88
C ALA A 268 -4.99 5.09 -8.48
N GLU A 269 -5.33 6.29 -8.93
CA GLU A 269 -4.72 7.55 -8.52
C GLU A 269 -5.74 8.42 -7.80
N MET A 270 -5.33 9.07 -6.73
CA MET A 270 -6.11 10.07 -6.00
C MET A 270 -5.58 11.46 -6.33
N THR A 271 -6.46 12.40 -6.60
CA THR A 271 -6.07 13.79 -6.83
C THR A 271 -5.46 14.39 -5.57
N VAL A 272 -4.32 15.05 -5.71
CA VAL A 272 -3.68 15.83 -4.65
C VAL A 272 -4.07 17.29 -4.80
N GLN A 273 -4.69 17.84 -3.74
CA GLN A 273 -5.15 19.25 -3.66
C GLN A 273 -4.22 20.06 -2.77
#